data_96115b9f7121cb8ecb5395fd37ab742e
#
_entry.id   96115b9f7121cb8ecb5395fd37ab742e
#
_cell.length_a   1.000
_cell.length_b   1.000
_cell.length_c   1.000
_cell.angle_alpha   90.00
_cell.angle_beta   90.00
_cell.angle_gamma   90.00
#
_symmetry.space_group_name_H-M   'P 1'
#
loop_
_entity.id
_entity.type
_entity.pdbx_description
1 polymer ?
#
loop_
_entity_poly.entity_id
_entity_poly.type
_entity_poly.pdbx_seq_one_letter_code
_entity_poly.pdbx_strand_id
1 'polypeptide(L)'
;LVPAIEWQVQEFRRRTGIACELAIDVDDIDLDEERATAVFRMLQEALTNVARHSRASQAEIVLTLQDGTLQLTIEDNGVGMQASRSPGKKSFGLVGLRERALMVGGEVDIDSKPGRTIVRIAVPLAKTAMGGAA
;
A
#
# COMPACT_ATOMS: atom_id res chain seq x y z
N LEU A 1 10.08 -1.90 -10.44
CA LEU A 1 9.06 -1.95 -9.39
C LEU A 1 7.79 -2.70 -9.82
N VAL A 2 7.31 -2.45 -11.03
CA VAL A 2 6.07 -3.09 -11.48
C VAL A 2 6.18 -4.61 -11.46
N PRO A 3 7.24 -5.22 -12.02
CA PRO A 3 7.34 -6.68 -11.94
C PRO A 3 7.37 -7.20 -10.52
N ALA A 4 7.98 -6.47 -9.59
CA ALA A 4 8.02 -6.89 -8.19
C ALA A 4 6.63 -6.85 -7.58
N ILE A 5 5.84 -5.82 -7.92
CA ILE A 5 4.48 -5.72 -7.42
C ILE A 5 3.63 -6.87 -7.97
N GLU A 6 3.77 -7.16 -9.26
CA GLU A 6 3.03 -8.26 -9.87
C GLU A 6 3.35 -9.58 -9.21
N TRP A 7 4.63 -9.80 -8.93
CA TRP A 7 5.05 -11.02 -8.25
C TRP A 7 4.45 -11.11 -6.85
N GLN A 8 4.48 -10.00 -6.11
CA GLN A 8 3.96 -9.97 -4.76
C GLN A 8 2.48 -10.27 -4.71
N VAL A 9 1.73 -9.74 -5.66
CA VAL A 9 0.28 -9.98 -5.72
C VAL A 9 0.00 -11.44 -6.00
N GLN A 10 0.74 -12.05 -6.91
CA GLN A 10 0.56 -13.46 -7.21
C GLN A 10 0.88 -14.34 -6.01
N GLU A 11 1.95 -14.01 -5.29
CA GLU A 11 2.29 -14.75 -4.08
C GLU A 11 1.22 -14.59 -3.01
N PHE A 12 0.65 -13.41 -2.89
CA PHE A 12 -0.43 -13.18 -1.95
C PHE A 12 -1.64 -14.05 -2.29
N ARG A 13 -2.04 -14.08 -3.55
CA ARG A 13 -3.15 -14.93 -4.00
C ARG A 13 -2.89 -16.39 -3.68
N ARG A 14 -1.68 -16.84 -3.97
CA ARG A 14 -1.33 -18.25 -3.79
C ARG A 14 -1.36 -18.65 -2.33
N ARG A 15 -0.85 -17.78 -1.46
CA ARG A 15 -0.74 -18.13 -0.06
C ARG A 15 -2.04 -17.98 0.71
N THR A 16 -2.87 -17.01 0.34
CA THR A 16 -4.05 -16.69 1.13
C THR A 16 -5.34 -17.20 0.52
N GLY A 17 -5.37 -17.42 -0.78
CA GLY A 17 -6.62 -17.75 -1.46
C GLY A 17 -7.55 -16.56 -1.64
N ILE A 18 -7.14 -15.37 -1.22
CA ILE A 18 -7.95 -14.17 -1.38
C ILE A 18 -7.89 -13.73 -2.83
N ALA A 19 -9.06 -13.46 -3.42
CA ALA A 19 -9.12 -12.94 -4.78
C ALA A 19 -8.55 -11.52 -4.76
N CYS A 20 -7.47 -11.31 -5.49
CA CYS A 20 -6.79 -10.03 -5.50
C CYS A 20 -6.58 -9.58 -6.92
N GLU A 21 -7.09 -8.40 -7.25
CA GLU A 21 -6.94 -7.83 -8.57
C GLU A 21 -5.93 -6.71 -8.52
N LEU A 22 -5.18 -6.58 -9.61
CA LEU A 22 -4.13 -5.57 -9.71
C LEU A 22 -4.37 -4.77 -10.98
N ALA A 23 -4.52 -3.47 -10.83
CA ALA A 23 -4.65 -2.54 -11.95
C ALA A 23 -3.48 -1.58 -11.91
N ILE A 24 -2.69 -1.56 -12.97
CA ILE A 24 -1.55 -0.67 -13.07
C ILE A 24 -1.80 0.26 -14.24
N ASP A 25 -1.92 1.53 -13.91
CA ASP A 25 -2.21 2.57 -14.91
C ASP A 25 -1.00 3.49 -15.04
N VAL A 26 0.15 2.90 -15.29
CA VAL A 26 1.37 3.62 -15.57
C VAL A 26 2.19 2.78 -16.55
N ASP A 27 2.83 3.45 -17.49
CA ASP A 27 3.65 2.73 -18.45
C ASP A 27 5.04 2.47 -17.92
N ASP A 28 5.63 3.47 -17.29
CA ASP A 28 7.00 3.40 -16.86
C ASP A 28 7.15 4.25 -15.61
N ILE A 29 7.72 3.66 -14.58
CA ILE A 29 7.90 4.34 -13.31
C ILE A 29 9.39 4.52 -13.08
N ASP A 30 9.83 5.76 -13.02
CA ASP A 30 11.22 6.07 -12.77
C ASP A 30 11.39 6.43 -11.30
N LEU A 31 11.62 5.41 -10.48
CA LEU A 31 11.86 5.57 -9.05
C LEU A 31 13.29 5.20 -8.72
N ASP A 32 13.90 5.96 -7.84
CA ASP A 32 15.19 5.54 -7.31
C ASP A 32 14.99 4.32 -6.44
N GLU A 33 16.10 3.67 -6.08
CA GLU A 33 16.06 2.41 -5.37
C GLU A 33 15.42 2.57 -3.99
N GLU A 34 15.68 3.67 -3.33
CA GLU A 34 15.11 3.91 -2.00
C GLU A 34 13.61 3.99 -2.04
N ARG A 35 13.06 4.73 -2.99
CA ARG A 35 11.63 4.86 -3.13
C ARG A 35 10.97 3.57 -3.59
N ALA A 36 11.60 2.89 -4.53
CA ALA A 36 11.06 1.61 -5.01
C ALA A 36 10.99 0.61 -3.86
N THR A 37 12.03 0.53 -3.06
CA THR A 37 12.04 -0.36 -1.91
C THR A 37 10.96 0.01 -0.90
N ALA A 38 10.80 1.31 -0.64
CA ALA A 38 9.79 1.76 0.31
C ALA A 38 8.38 1.38 -0.16
N VAL A 39 8.10 1.61 -1.44
CA VAL A 39 6.78 1.28 -1.99
C VAL A 39 6.53 -0.22 -1.89
N PHE A 40 7.52 -1.02 -2.26
CA PHE A 40 7.37 -2.46 -2.21
C PHE A 40 7.12 -2.95 -0.77
N ARG A 41 7.87 -2.41 0.18
CA ARG A 41 7.69 -2.80 1.58
C ARG A 41 6.34 -2.38 2.14
N MET A 42 5.88 -1.19 1.74
CA MET A 42 4.56 -0.74 2.17
C MET A 42 3.47 -1.64 1.61
N LEU A 43 3.62 -2.07 0.37
CA LEU A 43 2.67 -3.02 -0.20
C LEU A 43 2.68 -4.33 0.57
N GLN A 44 3.86 -4.84 0.91
CA GLN A 44 3.97 -6.07 1.68
C GLN A 44 3.26 -5.95 3.02
N GLU A 45 3.47 -4.84 3.71
CA GLU A 45 2.83 -4.65 5.01
C GLU A 45 1.33 -4.53 4.89
N ALA A 46 0.85 -3.81 3.88
CA ALA A 46 -0.58 -3.67 3.67
C ALA A 46 -1.23 -5.02 3.36
N LEU A 47 -0.61 -5.82 2.52
CA LEU A 47 -1.13 -7.13 2.19
C LEU A 47 -1.08 -8.08 3.40
N THR A 48 -0.05 -7.96 4.23
CA THR A 48 0.02 -8.74 5.45
C THR A 48 -1.14 -8.40 6.37
N ASN A 49 -1.49 -7.11 6.46
CA ASN A 49 -2.63 -6.70 7.27
C ASN A 49 -3.93 -7.28 6.71
N VAL A 50 -4.09 -7.28 5.40
CA VAL A 50 -5.27 -7.89 4.80
C VAL A 50 -5.34 -9.37 5.15
N ALA A 51 -4.23 -10.08 5.01
CA ALA A 51 -4.20 -11.51 5.26
C ALA A 51 -4.48 -11.87 6.71
N ARG A 52 -3.98 -11.07 7.64
CA ARG A 52 -4.03 -11.42 9.06
C ARG A 52 -5.25 -10.89 9.79
N HIS A 53 -5.74 -9.74 9.38
CA HIS A 53 -6.68 -9.02 10.25
C HIS A 53 -8.02 -8.70 9.61
N SER A 54 -8.13 -8.75 8.28
CA SER A 54 -9.34 -8.26 7.65
C SER A 54 -10.40 -9.33 7.44
N ARG A 55 -10.00 -10.59 7.32
CA ARG A 55 -10.89 -11.68 6.92
C ARG A 55 -11.53 -11.40 5.57
N ALA A 56 -10.82 -10.73 4.71
CA ALA A 56 -11.33 -10.37 3.40
C ALA A 56 -11.38 -11.58 2.49
N SER A 57 -12.34 -11.57 1.56
CA SER A 57 -12.37 -12.53 0.46
C SER A 57 -11.88 -11.91 -0.83
N GLN A 58 -11.83 -10.58 -0.89
CA GLN A 58 -11.40 -9.87 -2.08
C GLN A 58 -10.55 -8.67 -1.69
N ALA A 59 -9.56 -8.39 -2.52
CA ALA A 59 -8.74 -7.21 -2.39
C ALA A 59 -8.46 -6.66 -3.78
N GLU A 60 -8.22 -5.37 -3.86
CA GLU A 60 -7.90 -4.72 -5.12
C GLU A 60 -6.74 -3.77 -4.89
N ILE A 61 -5.77 -3.81 -5.80
CA ILE A 61 -4.59 -2.96 -5.73
C ILE A 61 -4.56 -2.13 -7.00
N VAL A 62 -4.44 -0.81 -6.84
CA VAL A 62 -4.40 0.11 -7.97
C VAL A 62 -3.13 0.95 -7.85
N LEU A 63 -2.38 1.02 -8.94
CA LEU A 63 -1.17 1.81 -9.01
C LEU A 63 -1.35 2.85 -10.11
N THR A 64 -1.27 4.12 -9.75
CA THR A 64 -1.43 5.21 -10.71
C THR A 64 -0.34 6.24 -10.50
N LEU A 65 -0.11 7.06 -11.52
CA LEU A 65 0.82 8.17 -11.46
C LEU A 65 0.07 9.45 -11.79
N GLN A 66 0.14 10.42 -10.91
CA GLN A 66 -0.61 11.66 -11.07
C GLN A 66 0.21 12.82 -10.54
N ASP A 67 0.49 13.79 -11.40
CA ASP A 67 1.21 15.01 -11.02
C ASP A 67 2.54 14.71 -10.32
N GLY A 68 3.30 13.75 -10.87
CA GLY A 68 4.59 13.42 -10.31
C GLY A 68 4.54 12.64 -9.01
N THR A 69 3.38 12.14 -8.64
CA THR A 69 3.19 11.38 -7.42
C THR A 69 2.66 10.01 -7.77
N LEU A 70 3.34 8.99 -7.28
CA LEU A 70 2.89 7.61 -7.43
C LEU A 70 1.87 7.32 -6.35
N GLN A 71 0.72 6.80 -6.74
CA GLN A 71 -0.33 6.45 -5.79
C GLN A 71 -0.58 4.96 -5.83
N LEU A 72 -0.53 4.36 -4.67
CA LEU A 72 -0.79 2.93 -4.50
C LEU A 72 -1.97 2.81 -3.54
N THR A 73 -3.02 2.16 -4.01
CA THR A 73 -4.24 2.00 -3.22
C THR A 73 -4.49 0.52 -3.01
N ILE A 74 -4.71 0.11 -1.79
CA ILE A 74 -5.04 -1.26 -1.45
C ILE A 74 -6.39 -1.26 -0.75
N GLU A 75 -7.36 -1.90 -1.36
CA GLU A 75 -8.73 -1.95 -0.82
C GLU A 75 -9.12 -3.40 -0.57
N ASP A 76 -9.75 -3.68 0.56
CA ASP A 76 -10.27 -5.01 0.84
C ASP A 76 -11.70 -4.92 1.37
N ASN A 77 -12.42 -6.04 1.29
CA ASN A 77 -13.80 -6.11 1.71
C ASN A 77 -13.96 -6.78 3.08
N GLY A 78 -12.93 -6.70 3.90
CA GLY A 78 -12.93 -7.39 5.18
C GLY A 78 -13.68 -6.67 6.27
N VAL A 79 -13.43 -7.11 7.49
CA VAL A 79 -14.19 -6.62 8.66
C VAL A 79 -13.79 -5.22 9.10
N GLY A 80 -12.69 -4.71 8.59
CA GLY A 80 -12.21 -3.41 9.00
C GLY A 80 -11.25 -3.53 10.17
N MET A 81 -10.40 -2.53 10.29
CA MET A 81 -9.35 -2.56 11.30
C MET A 81 -9.88 -2.47 12.72
N GLN A 82 -10.95 -1.71 12.90
CA GLN A 82 -11.49 -1.53 14.23
C GLN A 82 -12.08 -2.82 14.77
N ALA A 83 -12.71 -3.61 13.91
CA ALA A 83 -13.32 -4.86 14.34
C ALA A 83 -12.28 -5.90 14.71
N SER A 84 -11.11 -5.86 14.08
CA SER A 84 -10.08 -6.85 14.31
C SER A 84 -9.06 -6.42 15.34
N ARG A 85 -9.11 -5.19 15.80
CA ARG A 85 -8.11 -4.64 16.69
C ARG A 85 -8.50 -4.82 18.16
N SER A 86 -7.60 -5.37 18.93
CA SER A 86 -7.81 -5.50 20.37
C SER A 86 -7.59 -4.16 21.05
N PRO A 87 -8.28 -3.93 22.18
CA PRO A 87 -8.01 -2.73 22.96
C PRO A 87 -6.53 -2.64 23.33
N GLY A 88 -5.97 -1.48 23.18
CA GLY A 88 -4.57 -1.25 23.49
C GLY A 88 -3.61 -1.56 22.36
N LYS A 89 -4.05 -2.29 21.36
CA LYS A 89 -3.23 -2.55 20.19
C LYS A 89 -3.45 -1.44 19.20
N LYS A 90 -2.37 -1.02 18.60
CA LYS A 90 -2.51 0.15 17.78
C LYS A 90 -2.37 -0.06 16.33
N SER A 91 -1.50 -0.76 15.84
CA SER A 91 -1.10 -0.43 14.51
C SER A 91 -1.31 -1.51 13.50
N PHE A 92 -1.21 -2.76 13.83
CA PHE A 92 -1.22 -3.79 12.79
C PHE A 92 -0.34 -3.39 11.62
N GLY A 93 0.83 -2.79 11.92
CA GLY A 93 1.72 -2.35 10.86
C GLY A 93 1.53 -0.93 10.37
N LEU A 94 0.53 -0.20 10.90
CA LEU A 94 0.28 1.16 10.44
C LEU A 94 1.41 2.11 10.76
N VAL A 95 2.04 1.93 11.91
CA VAL A 95 3.18 2.78 12.27
C VAL A 95 4.32 2.57 11.27
N GLY A 96 4.57 1.31 10.91
CA GLY A 96 5.61 1.01 9.93
C GLY A 96 5.31 1.61 8.57
N LEU A 97 4.04 1.52 8.15
CA LEU A 97 3.64 2.13 6.88
C LEU A 97 3.92 3.62 6.87
N ARG A 98 3.50 4.31 7.93
CA ARG A 98 3.66 5.75 7.99
C ARG A 98 5.11 6.16 8.07
N GLU A 99 5.92 5.42 8.82
CA GLU A 99 7.33 5.71 8.93
C GLU A 99 8.05 5.54 7.60
N ARG A 100 7.73 4.46 6.88
CA ARG A 100 8.35 4.24 5.57
C ARG A 100 7.97 5.32 4.58
N ALA A 101 6.70 5.74 4.61
CA ALA A 101 6.25 6.81 3.73
C ALA A 101 7.01 8.10 4.02
N LEU A 102 7.15 8.44 5.30
CA LEU A 102 7.84 9.67 5.67
C LEU A 102 9.29 9.68 5.20
N MET A 103 9.94 8.53 5.22
CA MET A 103 11.34 8.45 4.81
C MET A 103 11.55 8.82 3.34
N VAL A 104 10.53 8.71 2.54
CA VAL A 104 10.63 9.05 1.11
C VAL A 104 9.74 10.23 0.75
N GLY A 105 9.33 11.00 1.75
CA GLY A 105 8.53 12.19 1.51
C GLY A 105 7.10 11.91 1.13
N GLY A 106 6.60 10.73 1.45
CA GLY A 106 5.25 10.34 1.09
C GLY A 106 4.28 10.41 2.24
N GLU A 107 3.07 9.93 1.99
CA GLU A 107 1.99 9.95 2.96
C GLU A 107 1.19 8.65 2.89
N VAL A 108 0.54 8.31 4.00
CA VAL A 108 -0.39 7.19 4.06
C VAL A 108 -1.70 7.67 4.65
N ASP A 109 -2.79 7.36 3.97
CA ASP A 109 -4.13 7.65 4.44
C ASP A 109 -4.91 6.35 4.51
N ILE A 110 -5.64 6.14 5.60
CA ILE A 110 -6.36 4.90 5.83
C ILE A 110 -7.80 5.22 6.18
N ASP A 111 -8.71 4.59 5.45
CA ASP A 111 -10.14 4.73 5.68
C ASP A 111 -10.68 3.32 5.87
N SER A 112 -11.10 2.99 7.10
CA SER A 112 -11.51 1.65 7.43
C SER A 112 -12.86 1.63 8.10
N LYS A 113 -13.73 0.77 7.60
CA LYS A 113 -15.02 0.50 8.21
C LYS A 113 -15.38 -0.95 7.89
N PRO A 114 -16.38 -1.51 8.60
CA PRO A 114 -16.76 -2.89 8.31
C PRO A 114 -17.17 -3.04 6.84
N GLY A 115 -16.58 -4.01 6.20
CA GLY A 115 -16.85 -4.29 4.79
C GLY A 115 -15.95 -3.58 3.82
N ARG A 116 -15.14 -2.62 4.27
CA ARG A 116 -14.27 -1.90 3.34
C ARG A 116 -13.15 -1.18 4.06
N THR A 117 -11.92 -1.51 3.71
CA THR A 117 -10.75 -0.80 4.18
C THR A 117 -9.93 -0.37 2.97
N ILE A 118 -9.56 0.89 2.93
CA ILE A 118 -8.73 1.44 1.86
C ILE A 118 -7.49 2.04 2.48
N VAL A 119 -6.33 1.59 2.01
CA VAL A 119 -5.05 2.17 2.36
C VAL A 119 -4.54 2.90 1.13
N ARG A 120 -4.30 4.20 1.25
CA ARG A 120 -3.79 5.02 0.15
C ARG A 120 -2.39 5.47 0.49
N ILE A 121 -1.46 5.18 -0.40
CA ILE A 121 -0.06 5.52 -0.23
C ILE A 121 0.34 6.42 -1.38
N ALA A 122 0.90 7.57 -1.06
CA ALA A 122 1.35 8.54 -2.06
C ALA A 122 2.85 8.76 -1.88
N VAL A 123 3.61 8.62 -2.95
CA VAL A 123 5.06 8.78 -2.92
C VAL A 123 5.48 9.68 -4.08
N PRO A 124 6.11 10.83 -3.80
CA PRO A 124 6.60 11.66 -4.90
C PRO A 124 7.73 10.95 -5.63
N LEU A 125 7.75 11.08 -6.95
CA LEU A 125 8.77 10.42 -7.75
C LEU A 125 10.14 11.02 -7.55
N ALA A 126 10.20 12.36 -7.36
CA ALA A 126 11.47 13.06 -7.19
C ALA A 126 11.59 13.54 -5.77
N LYS A 127 12.75 13.64 -5.34
CA LYS A 127 12.98 14.23 -4.04
C LYS A 127 12.65 15.69 -4.09
N THR A 128 12.58 16.18 -4.03
CA THR A 128 12.36 17.38 -4.07
C THR A 128 12.49 18.31 -4.22
N ALA A 129 12.26 18.36 -4.12
CA ALA A 129 12.25 18.87 -4.14
C ALA A 129 12.52 19.65 -3.94
N MET A 130 12.58 19.50 -4.02
CA MET A 130 12.82 19.84 -3.77
C MET A 130 13.14 20.46 -3.66
N GLY A 131 13.20 20.19 -3.54
CA GLY A 131 13.55 20.59 -3.43
C GLY A 131 13.75 21.22 -3.86
N GLY A 132 13.74 21.26 -4.02
CA GLY A 132 13.90 21.87 -4.29
C GLY A 132 13.58 22.58 -4.79
N ALA A 133 13.38 22.76 -4.80
CA ALA A 133 13.22 23.37 -5.17
C ALA A 133 13.04 24.04 -5.18
N ALA A 134 13.13 24.13 -5.04
CA ALA A 134 12.96 24.67 -4.95
C ALA A 134 13.02 25.43 -5.09
#